data_212bd2e421fab9dddf8837c88ccaddfe
#
_entry.id   212bd2e421fab9dddf8837c88ccaddfe
#
_cell.length_a   1.000
_cell.length_b   1.000
_cell.length_c   1.000
_cell.angle_alpha   90.00
_cell.angle_beta   90.00
_cell.angle_gamma   90.00
#
_symmetry.space_group_name_H-M   'P 1'
#
loop_
_entity.id
_entity.type
_entity.pdbx_description
1 polymer ?
#
loop_
_entity_poly.entity_id
_entity_poly.type
_entity_poly.pdbx_seq_one_letter_code
_entity_poly.pdbx_strand_id
1 'polypeptide(L)'
;VHKNSWTSDLFNFLTKFIAFWINFWYRLFGDKNPDSYQACQDLKRINSIEEEIINFSKKVYCQSYSTEMKKSKDDFIMGIPLMFSRYFEKDYISDGVVPQDSTIFGEYRGNAFNESISHTEIIDFMVKKKKRDKIYMFYSSLCEELVKMGF
;
A
#
# COMPACT_ATOMS: atom_id res chain seq x y z
N VAL A 1 -9.24 24.13 2.59
CA VAL A 1 -9.90 23.62 1.39
C VAL A 1 -11.15 22.89 1.83
N HIS A 2 -12.37 23.43 1.52
CA HIS A 2 -13.64 22.75 1.77
C HIS A 2 -13.69 21.47 0.92
N LYS A 3 -13.43 20.31 1.55
CA LYS A 3 -13.82 19.04 0.95
C LYS A 3 -15.34 19.04 0.80
N ASN A 4 -15.84 19.01 -0.42
CA ASN A 4 -17.27 18.92 -0.70
C ASN A 4 -17.82 17.68 0.02
N SER A 5 -18.82 17.85 0.89
CA SER A 5 -19.50 16.77 1.61
C SER A 5 -19.90 15.61 0.69
N TRP A 6 -20.34 15.93 -0.52
CA TRP A 6 -20.77 14.94 -1.52
C TRP A 6 -19.68 13.97 -1.96
N THR A 7 -18.41 14.41 -2.07
CA THR A 7 -17.28 13.52 -2.44
C THR A 7 -16.94 12.55 -1.33
N SER A 8 -17.08 12.98 -0.05
CA SER A 8 -16.85 12.11 1.09
C SER A 8 -17.96 11.05 1.22
N ASP A 9 -19.20 11.41 0.96
CA ASP A 9 -20.34 10.50 1.01
C ASP A 9 -20.29 9.46 -0.10
N LEU A 10 -19.93 9.87 -1.32
CA LEU A 10 -19.69 8.96 -2.44
C LEU A 10 -18.53 7.99 -2.14
N PHE A 11 -17.43 8.48 -1.60
CA PHE A 11 -16.28 7.66 -1.22
C PHE A 11 -16.66 6.63 -0.15
N ASN A 12 -17.39 7.03 0.88
CA ASN A 12 -17.87 6.13 1.93
C ASN A 12 -18.85 5.07 1.39
N PHE A 13 -19.72 5.47 0.47
CA PHE A 13 -20.63 4.52 -0.20
C PHE A 13 -19.86 3.48 -1.01
N LEU A 14 -18.90 3.91 -1.82
CA LEU A 14 -18.06 3.01 -2.61
C LEU A 14 -17.24 2.06 -1.73
N THR A 15 -16.66 2.57 -0.64
CA THR A 15 -15.90 1.75 0.32
C THR A 15 -16.80 0.67 0.93
N LYS A 16 -18.01 1.01 1.36
CA LYS A 16 -18.99 0.04 1.88
C LYS A 16 -19.39 -1.00 0.85
N PHE A 17 -19.61 -0.59 -0.39
CA PHE A 17 -19.98 -1.49 -1.48
C PHE A 17 -18.85 -2.48 -1.78
N ILE A 18 -17.61 -2.01 -1.88
CA ILE A 18 -16.43 -2.87 -2.09
C ILE A 18 -16.24 -3.81 -0.90
N ALA A 19 -16.32 -3.30 0.33
CA ALA A 19 -16.20 -4.11 1.55
C ALA A 19 -17.27 -5.20 1.62
N PHE A 20 -18.50 -4.92 1.20
CA PHE A 20 -19.57 -5.93 1.11
C PHE A 20 -19.17 -7.10 0.21
N TRP A 21 -18.65 -6.83 -0.99
CA TRP A 21 -18.22 -7.87 -1.92
C TRP A 21 -17.00 -8.64 -1.42
N ILE A 22 -16.03 -7.97 -0.81
CA ILE A 22 -14.87 -8.60 -0.19
C ILE A 22 -15.32 -9.53 0.94
N ASN A 23 -16.19 -9.06 1.84
CA ASN A 23 -16.74 -9.88 2.92
C ASN A 23 -17.52 -11.08 2.42
N PHE A 24 -18.26 -10.94 1.32
CA PHE A 24 -18.96 -12.06 0.68
C PHE A 24 -17.96 -13.16 0.27
N TRP A 25 -16.86 -12.80 -0.38
CA TRP A 25 -15.83 -13.77 -0.77
C TRP A 25 -15.12 -14.39 0.43
N TYR A 26 -14.74 -13.60 1.45
CA TYR A 26 -14.14 -14.13 2.67
C TYR A 26 -15.03 -15.15 3.37
N ARG A 27 -16.33 -14.92 3.41
CA ARG A 27 -17.30 -15.90 3.94
C ARG A 27 -17.33 -17.20 3.16
N LEU A 28 -17.23 -17.15 1.84
CA LEU A 28 -17.13 -18.33 0.99
C LEU A 28 -15.84 -19.14 1.27
N PHE A 29 -14.77 -18.47 1.65
CA PHE A 29 -13.49 -19.09 2.03
C PHE A 29 -13.41 -19.48 3.51
N GLY A 30 -14.50 -19.37 4.27
CA GLY A 30 -14.61 -19.87 5.64
C GLY A 30 -14.38 -18.86 6.76
N ASP A 31 -14.17 -17.59 6.44
CA ASP A 31 -14.15 -16.54 7.45
C ASP A 31 -15.57 -16.28 7.96
N LYS A 32 -15.77 -16.49 9.27
CA LYS A 32 -17.10 -16.36 9.89
C LYS A 32 -17.52 -14.92 10.16
N ASN A 33 -16.54 -14.02 10.35
CA ASN A 33 -16.76 -12.63 10.75
C ASN A 33 -15.88 -11.63 9.99
N PRO A 34 -15.90 -11.61 8.65
CA PRO A 34 -15.10 -10.65 7.90
C PRO A 34 -15.63 -9.23 8.09
N ASP A 35 -14.73 -8.29 8.41
CA ASP A 35 -15.05 -6.86 8.51
C ASP A 35 -14.07 -6.00 7.71
N SER A 36 -14.16 -6.12 6.39
CA SER A 36 -13.31 -5.36 5.47
C SER A 36 -13.59 -3.85 5.52
N TYR A 37 -14.78 -3.44 5.94
CA TYR A 37 -15.07 -2.01 6.11
C TYR A 37 -14.30 -1.43 7.30
N GLN A 38 -14.30 -2.10 8.45
CA GLN A 38 -13.53 -1.66 9.62
C GLN A 38 -12.04 -1.67 9.31
N ALA A 39 -11.53 -2.70 8.65
CA ALA A 39 -10.13 -2.75 8.21
C ALA A 39 -9.75 -1.54 7.34
N CYS A 40 -10.62 -1.12 6.41
CA CYS A 40 -10.40 0.10 5.62
C CYS A 40 -10.44 1.38 6.48
N GLN A 41 -11.24 1.42 7.56
CA GLN A 41 -11.25 2.57 8.47
C GLN A 41 -9.96 2.63 9.30
N ASP A 42 -9.46 1.48 9.75
CA ASP A 42 -8.23 1.36 10.55
C ASP A 42 -6.97 1.77 9.76
N LEU A 43 -7.02 1.65 8.43
CA LEU A 43 -5.96 2.13 7.53
C LEU A 43 -5.99 3.66 7.33
N LYS A 44 -7.00 4.38 7.84
CA LYS A 44 -7.01 5.84 7.75
C LYS A 44 -5.95 6.43 8.66
N ARG A 45 -5.26 7.41 8.12
CA ARG A 45 -4.25 8.16 8.86
C ARG A 45 -4.88 8.89 10.06
N ILE A 46 -4.38 8.62 11.26
CA ILE A 46 -4.84 9.21 12.52
C ILE A 46 -3.66 9.98 13.14
N ASN A 47 -3.78 11.30 13.27
CA ASN A 47 -2.69 12.18 13.73
C ASN A 47 -2.10 11.78 15.11
N SER A 48 -2.91 11.25 16.04
CA SER A 48 -2.43 10.78 17.33
C SER A 48 -1.49 9.57 17.23
N ILE A 49 -1.77 8.67 16.29
CA ILE A 49 -0.91 7.50 16.01
C ILE A 49 0.38 7.94 15.33
N GLU A 50 0.35 8.99 14.50
CA GLU A 50 1.55 9.52 13.85
C GLU A 50 2.59 10.00 14.86
N GLU A 51 2.18 10.70 15.92
CA GLU A 51 3.09 11.15 16.97
C GLU A 51 3.72 9.98 17.72
N GLU A 52 2.94 8.94 18.04
CA GLU A 52 3.44 7.73 18.69
C GLU A 52 4.45 6.99 17.79
N ILE A 53 4.16 6.85 16.51
CA ILE A 53 5.02 6.23 15.51
C ILE A 53 6.34 7.00 15.38
N ILE A 54 6.29 8.34 15.30
CA ILE A 54 7.49 9.19 15.24
C ILE A 54 8.34 9.02 16.51
N ASN A 55 7.72 8.96 17.67
CA ASN A 55 8.43 8.75 18.93
C ASN A 55 9.03 7.35 19.04
N PHE A 56 8.38 6.34 18.49
CA PHE A 56 8.89 4.98 18.40
C PHE A 56 10.10 4.89 17.46
N SER A 57 10.04 5.52 16.28
CA SER A 57 11.14 5.52 15.31
C SER A 57 12.43 6.18 15.80
N LYS A 58 12.36 7.00 16.87
CA LYS A 58 13.54 7.55 17.53
C LYS A 58 14.26 6.54 18.44
N LYS A 59 13.59 5.44 18.82
CA LYS A 59 14.10 4.43 19.76
C LYS A 59 14.62 3.17 19.07
N VAL A 60 14.18 2.92 17.85
CA VAL A 60 14.55 1.76 17.05
C VAL A 60 14.95 2.21 15.65
N TYR A 61 15.86 1.48 15.03
CA TYR A 61 16.17 1.74 13.63
C TYR A 61 14.98 1.39 12.75
N CYS A 62 14.56 2.33 11.94
CA CYS A 62 13.46 2.17 11.01
C CYS A 62 13.88 2.69 9.65
N GLN A 63 13.71 1.88 8.61
CA GLN A 63 13.87 2.31 7.22
C GLN A 63 12.63 1.95 6.42
N SER A 64 12.34 2.74 5.40
CA SER A 64 11.19 2.51 4.53
C SER A 64 11.53 2.69 3.07
N TYR A 65 10.78 2.00 2.24
CA TYR A 65 10.84 2.05 0.79
C TYR A 65 9.44 2.21 0.23
N SER A 66 9.34 2.83 -0.94
CA SER A 66 8.12 2.79 -1.73
C SER A 66 8.26 1.85 -2.92
N THR A 67 7.13 1.45 -3.46
CA THR A 67 7.02 0.88 -4.80
C THR A 67 6.05 1.72 -5.63
N GLU A 68 6.21 1.72 -6.93
CA GLU A 68 5.39 2.50 -7.84
C GLU A 68 4.85 1.65 -8.97
N MET A 69 3.57 1.78 -9.22
CA MET A 69 2.91 1.23 -10.39
C MET A 69 2.78 2.32 -11.45
N LYS A 70 3.59 2.24 -12.53
CA LYS A 70 3.67 3.28 -13.55
C LYS A 70 2.42 3.40 -14.42
N LYS A 71 1.80 2.26 -14.74
CA LYS A 71 0.61 2.18 -15.60
C LYS A 71 -0.42 1.25 -14.99
N SER A 72 -1.69 1.63 -15.04
CA SER A 72 -2.79 0.81 -14.52
C SER A 72 -2.92 -0.58 -15.19
N LYS A 73 -2.43 -0.72 -16.42
CA LYS A 73 -2.41 -2.01 -17.13
C LYS A 73 -1.30 -2.97 -16.70
N ASP A 74 -0.36 -2.52 -15.87
CA ASP A 74 0.78 -3.35 -15.44
C ASP A 74 0.35 -4.45 -14.47
N ASP A 75 -0.74 -4.22 -13.72
CA ASP A 75 -1.39 -5.18 -12.84
C ASP A 75 -2.91 -5.05 -12.98
N PHE A 76 -3.59 -6.16 -13.24
CA PHE A 76 -5.04 -6.16 -13.46
C PHE A 76 -5.82 -5.80 -12.18
N ILE A 77 -5.39 -6.31 -11.02
CA ILE A 77 -6.09 -6.10 -9.74
C ILE A 77 -5.82 -4.69 -9.22
N MET A 78 -4.54 -4.32 -9.14
CA MET A 78 -4.11 -3.02 -8.59
C MET A 78 -4.28 -1.87 -9.58
N GLY A 79 -4.49 -2.18 -10.85
CA GLY A 79 -4.75 -1.18 -11.89
C GLY A 79 -6.07 -0.43 -11.73
N ILE A 80 -7.10 -1.08 -11.19
CA ILE A 80 -8.42 -0.47 -10.96
C ILE A 80 -8.33 0.63 -9.90
N PRO A 81 -7.84 0.39 -8.67
CA PRO A 81 -7.71 1.45 -7.68
C PRO A 81 -6.73 2.55 -8.12
N LEU A 82 -5.63 2.22 -8.80
CA LEU A 82 -4.71 3.23 -9.34
C LEU A 82 -5.40 4.15 -10.38
N MET A 83 -6.17 3.59 -11.30
CA MET A 83 -6.90 4.37 -12.30
C MET A 83 -7.90 5.31 -11.63
N PHE A 84 -8.60 4.80 -10.61
CA PHE A 84 -9.57 5.59 -9.84
C PHE A 84 -8.88 6.74 -9.08
N SER A 85 -7.77 6.49 -8.41
CA SER A 85 -7.02 7.51 -7.70
C SER A 85 -6.47 8.59 -8.64
N ARG A 86 -5.93 8.21 -9.80
CA ARG A 86 -5.44 9.15 -10.83
C ARG A 86 -6.53 9.93 -11.54
N TYR A 87 -7.78 9.48 -11.50
CA TYR A 87 -8.91 10.27 -11.97
C TYR A 87 -9.13 11.51 -11.11
N PHE A 88 -8.90 11.41 -9.79
CA PHE A 88 -9.02 12.54 -8.87
C PHE A 88 -7.73 13.35 -8.75
N GLU A 89 -6.58 12.71 -8.87
CA GLU A 89 -5.25 13.32 -8.76
C GLU A 89 -4.33 12.75 -9.84
N LYS A 90 -4.06 13.56 -10.89
CA LYS A 90 -3.34 13.09 -12.09
C LYS A 90 -1.93 12.57 -11.80
N ASP A 91 -1.22 13.22 -10.86
CA ASP A 91 0.17 12.91 -10.51
C ASP A 91 0.26 11.95 -9.30
N TYR A 92 -0.82 11.20 -9.02
CA TYR A 92 -0.88 10.26 -7.92
C TYR A 92 0.13 9.11 -8.11
N ILE A 93 1.13 9.08 -7.22
CA ILE A 93 2.18 8.05 -7.21
C ILE A 93 1.81 7.03 -6.13
N SER A 94 1.65 5.77 -6.54
CA SER A 94 1.34 4.67 -5.63
C SER A 94 1.67 3.30 -6.27
N ASP A 95 1.71 2.27 -5.46
CA ASP A 95 1.82 0.87 -5.90
C ASP A 95 0.47 0.26 -6.34
N GLY A 96 -0.55 1.09 -6.46
CA GLY A 96 -1.93 0.74 -6.77
C GLY A 96 -2.89 0.95 -5.60
N VAL A 97 -2.41 0.86 -4.36
CA VAL A 97 -3.21 1.01 -3.12
C VAL A 97 -2.61 2.03 -2.18
N VAL A 98 -1.31 1.93 -1.90
CA VAL A 98 -0.61 2.77 -0.92
C VAL A 98 0.03 3.96 -1.63
N PRO A 99 -0.35 5.21 -1.29
CA PRO A 99 0.32 6.40 -1.82
C PRO A 99 1.77 6.48 -1.34
N GLN A 100 2.65 6.99 -2.20
CA GLN A 100 4.08 7.08 -1.90
C GLN A 100 4.37 7.89 -0.63
N ASP A 101 3.67 8.99 -0.41
CA ASP A 101 3.83 9.83 0.78
C ASP A 101 3.48 9.10 2.09
N SER A 102 2.57 8.12 2.04
CA SER A 102 2.22 7.26 3.17
C SER A 102 3.30 6.22 3.50
N THR A 103 4.27 5.99 2.62
CA THR A 103 5.37 5.05 2.87
C THR A 103 6.58 5.72 3.53
N ILE A 104 6.59 7.04 3.67
CA ILE A 104 7.69 7.79 4.24
C ILE A 104 7.69 7.64 5.76
N PHE A 105 8.58 6.78 6.26
CA PHE A 105 8.72 6.48 7.68
C PHE A 105 10.18 6.15 8.03
N GLY A 106 10.68 6.68 9.17
CA GLY A 106 12.07 6.50 9.56
C GLY A 106 13.05 7.05 8.52
N GLU A 107 14.05 6.28 8.16
CA GLU A 107 14.97 6.62 7.06
C GLU A 107 14.35 6.18 5.72
N TYR A 108 13.73 7.11 5.02
CA TYR A 108 13.16 6.83 3.71
C TYR A 108 14.25 6.70 2.64
N ARG A 109 14.37 5.53 2.04
CA ARG A 109 15.38 5.16 1.05
C ARG A 109 14.91 5.33 -0.40
N GLY A 110 13.70 5.88 -0.61
CA GLY A 110 13.14 6.10 -1.93
C GLY A 110 12.40 4.90 -2.51
N ASN A 111 12.23 4.92 -3.84
CA ASN A 111 11.58 3.82 -4.54
C ASN A 111 12.53 2.62 -4.65
N ALA A 112 12.09 1.45 -4.21
CA ALA A 112 12.87 0.22 -4.22
C ALA A 112 13.22 -0.27 -5.64
N PHE A 113 12.45 0.13 -6.66
CA PHE A 113 12.61 -0.34 -8.03
C PHE A 113 12.49 0.78 -9.06
N ASN A 114 13.30 0.73 -10.12
CA ASN A 114 13.20 1.63 -11.27
C ASN A 114 12.07 1.23 -12.24
N GLU A 115 11.47 0.08 -12.06
CA GLU A 115 10.37 -0.43 -12.86
C GLU A 115 9.04 -0.43 -12.09
N SER A 116 7.95 -0.63 -12.83
CA SER A 116 6.60 -0.72 -12.25
C SER A 116 6.47 -1.99 -11.41
N ILE A 117 6.26 -1.84 -10.11
CA ILE A 117 5.96 -2.92 -9.17
C ILE A 117 4.69 -2.56 -8.41
N SER A 118 3.69 -3.45 -8.46
CA SER A 118 2.43 -3.26 -7.77
C SER A 118 2.47 -3.75 -6.32
N HIS A 119 1.45 -3.36 -5.55
CA HIS A 119 1.28 -3.80 -4.16
C HIS A 119 1.21 -5.33 -4.02
N THR A 120 0.61 -6.01 -4.98
CA THR A 120 0.53 -7.48 -4.98
C THR A 120 1.84 -8.12 -5.42
N GLU A 121 2.55 -7.51 -6.37
CA GLU A 121 3.81 -8.05 -6.88
C GLU A 121 4.92 -8.02 -5.82
N ILE A 122 4.98 -6.98 -4.97
CA ILE A 122 6.04 -6.89 -3.94
C ILE A 122 5.97 -8.02 -2.90
N ILE A 123 4.80 -8.59 -2.68
CA ILE A 123 4.59 -9.74 -1.78
C ILE A 123 4.57 -11.09 -2.52
N ASP A 124 5.10 -11.14 -3.74
CA ASP A 124 5.17 -12.32 -4.62
C ASP A 124 3.80 -12.89 -5.04
N PHE A 125 2.73 -12.08 -5.03
CA PHE A 125 1.42 -12.51 -5.49
C PHE A 125 1.25 -12.20 -6.99
N MET A 126 1.03 -13.23 -7.81
CA MET A 126 0.82 -13.14 -9.28
C MET A 126 1.96 -12.44 -10.06
N VAL A 127 3.17 -12.43 -9.52
CA VAL A 127 4.32 -11.77 -10.14
C VAL A 127 4.92 -12.60 -11.27
N LYS A 128 5.34 -11.93 -12.34
CA LYS A 128 6.07 -12.57 -13.45
C LYS A 128 7.50 -12.92 -13.02
N LYS A 129 8.01 -14.09 -13.46
CA LYS A 129 9.35 -14.60 -13.08
C LYS A 129 10.46 -13.54 -13.10
N LYS A 130 10.57 -12.76 -14.17
CA LYS A 130 11.59 -11.71 -14.31
C LYS A 130 11.54 -10.63 -13.23
N LYS A 131 10.35 -10.24 -12.79
CA LYS A 131 10.17 -9.29 -11.68
C LYS A 131 10.43 -9.96 -10.33
N ARG A 132 10.01 -11.22 -10.18
CA ARG A 132 10.21 -12.02 -8.97
C ARG A 132 11.69 -12.11 -8.60
N ASP A 133 12.55 -12.41 -9.54
CA ASP A 133 13.99 -12.50 -9.28
C ASP A 133 14.55 -11.17 -8.75
N LYS A 134 14.09 -10.03 -9.28
CA LYS A 134 14.50 -8.70 -8.80
C LYS A 134 13.98 -8.39 -7.40
N ILE A 135 12.74 -8.79 -7.11
CA ILE A 135 12.13 -8.62 -5.78
C ILE A 135 12.92 -9.43 -4.75
N TYR A 136 13.28 -10.67 -5.08
CA TYR A 136 14.10 -11.50 -4.22
C TYR A 136 15.51 -10.92 -4.00
N MET A 137 16.15 -10.40 -5.06
CA MET A 137 17.43 -9.72 -4.94
C MET A 137 17.34 -8.48 -4.04
N PHE A 138 16.26 -7.71 -4.14
CA PHE A 138 16.04 -6.57 -3.25
C PHE A 138 15.95 -7.01 -1.79
N TYR A 139 15.13 -8.01 -1.46
CA TYR A 139 15.03 -8.51 -0.08
C TYR A 139 16.32 -9.13 0.43
N SER A 140 17.06 -9.87 -0.42
CA SER A 140 18.36 -10.40 -0.05
C SER A 140 19.37 -9.29 0.28
N SER A 141 19.47 -8.27 -0.56
CA SER A 141 20.39 -7.14 -0.31
C SER A 141 19.99 -6.34 0.92
N LEU A 142 18.69 -6.21 1.21
CA LEU A 142 18.18 -5.59 2.42
C LEU A 142 18.60 -6.37 3.67
N CYS A 143 18.45 -7.70 3.65
CA CYS A 143 18.90 -8.56 4.76
C CYS A 143 20.42 -8.46 4.96
N GLU A 144 21.21 -8.48 3.89
CA GLU A 144 22.67 -8.32 3.96
C GLU A 144 23.08 -6.95 4.54
N GLU A 145 22.37 -5.89 4.18
CA GLU A 145 22.60 -4.55 4.75
C GLU A 145 22.34 -4.54 6.25
N LEU A 146 21.19 -5.08 6.69
CA LEU A 146 20.85 -5.14 8.12
C LEU A 146 21.87 -5.95 8.91
N VAL A 147 22.32 -7.09 8.40
CA VAL A 147 23.40 -7.89 9.03
C VAL A 147 24.69 -7.08 9.15
N LYS A 148 25.10 -6.32 8.12
CA LYS A 148 26.30 -5.45 8.18
C LYS A 148 26.15 -4.31 9.20
N MET A 149 24.93 -3.88 9.48
CA MET A 149 24.62 -2.87 10.51
C MET A 149 24.58 -3.46 11.93
N GLY A 150 24.66 -4.79 12.08
CA GLY A 150 24.70 -5.48 13.37
C GLY A 150 23.34 -5.95 13.90
N PHE A 151 22.34 -6.06 13.01
CA PHE A 151 21.02 -6.62 13.29
C PHE A 151 20.95 -8.12 13.02
#